data_df37120026fc92fb13d0b8266e2941e2
#
_entry.id   df37120026fc92fb13d0b8266e2941e2
#
_cell.length_a   1.000
_cell.length_b   1.000
_cell.length_c   1.000
_cell.angle_alpha   90.00
_cell.angle_beta   90.00
_cell.angle_gamma   90.00
#
_symmetry.space_group_name_H-M   'P 1'
#
loop_
_entity.id
_entity.type
_entity.pdbx_description
1 polymer ?
#
loop_
_entity_poly.entity_id
_entity_poly.type
_entity_poly.pdbx_seq_one_letter_code
_entity_poly.pdbx_strand_id
1 'polypeptide(L)'
;LQTSDTNELLQSENAERLIADDTQGQILVCLREPPIQEAIAAELEAAGLSRDPDVLDTWFSSGLWPHSTLGWPDPNSAAIESGKSPLGKQNGSDDCLSYYYPGSCLVTGRDIITLWVARMVLMGLYNLGDVPFTDVFIHATILDGKGERMSKSKGNGIDPVDIIDRYGCDAMRYVLCEM
;
A
#
# COMPACT_ATOMS: atom_id res chain seq x y z
N LEU A 1 -18.23 29.42 -9.18
CA LEU A 1 -18.69 28.53 -10.26
C LEU A 1 -20.20 28.42 -10.22
N GLN A 2 -20.87 28.60 -11.34
CA GLN A 2 -22.32 28.39 -11.41
C GLN A 2 -22.58 26.88 -11.31
N THR A 3 -23.41 26.49 -10.37
CA THR A 3 -23.72 25.12 -9.97
C THR A 3 -24.30 24.20 -11.07
N SER A 4 -24.70 24.75 -12.23
CA SER A 4 -25.28 23.99 -13.34
C SER A 4 -24.24 23.24 -14.17
N ASP A 5 -23.14 23.89 -14.52
CA ASP A 5 -22.12 23.31 -15.42
C ASP A 5 -21.27 22.25 -14.72
N THR A 6 -21.04 22.46 -13.42
CA THR A 6 -20.32 21.49 -12.58
C THR A 6 -21.14 20.22 -12.33
N ASN A 7 -22.47 20.32 -12.26
CA ASN A 7 -23.33 19.17 -12.04
C ASN A 7 -23.42 18.23 -13.26
N GLU A 8 -23.27 18.72 -14.48
CA GLU A 8 -23.25 17.90 -15.69
C GLU A 8 -21.93 17.10 -15.80
N LEU A 9 -20.80 17.72 -15.48
CA LEU A 9 -19.49 17.05 -15.45
C LEU A 9 -19.38 16.00 -14.32
N LEU A 10 -20.07 16.22 -13.21
CA LEU A 10 -20.11 15.32 -12.05
C LEU A 10 -21.08 14.15 -12.22
N GLN A 11 -21.89 14.12 -13.25
CA GLN A 11 -22.79 13.00 -13.60
C GLN A 11 -22.18 12.01 -14.58
N SER A 12 -20.92 12.20 -15.01
CA SER A 12 -20.24 11.19 -15.81
C SER A 12 -20.08 9.91 -14.97
N GLU A 13 -20.37 8.75 -15.56
CA GLU A 13 -20.30 7.43 -14.90
C GLU A 13 -18.90 7.10 -14.32
N ASN A 14 -17.90 7.90 -14.66
CA ASN A 14 -16.50 7.69 -14.31
C ASN A 14 -15.95 8.61 -13.20
N ALA A 15 -16.78 9.49 -12.64
CA ALA A 15 -16.37 10.37 -11.54
C ALA A 15 -17.12 10.00 -10.25
N GLU A 16 -16.40 9.62 -9.22
CA GLU A 16 -16.95 9.59 -7.85
C GLU A 16 -16.89 10.98 -7.24
N ARG A 17 -18.04 11.47 -6.85
CA ARG A 17 -18.17 12.73 -6.13
C ARG A 17 -18.11 12.47 -4.63
N LEU A 18 -17.00 12.89 -4.00
CA LEU A 18 -16.95 13.06 -2.57
C LEU A 18 -17.26 14.54 -2.26
N ILE A 19 -18.40 14.79 -1.64
CA ILE A 19 -18.68 16.08 -1.02
C ILE A 19 -18.12 15.98 0.39
N ALA A 20 -16.94 16.57 0.59
CA ALA A 20 -16.43 16.75 1.94
C ALA A 20 -17.08 17.99 2.52
N ASP A 21 -17.75 17.77 3.62
CA ASP A 21 -18.29 18.71 4.58
C ASP A 21 -18.72 20.10 4.04
N ASP A 22 -19.99 20.32 4.07
CA ASP A 22 -20.73 21.47 3.53
C ASP A 22 -20.38 22.83 4.19
N THR A 23 -19.49 22.85 5.17
CA THR A 23 -19.17 24.08 5.91
C THR A 23 -18.23 25.03 5.16
N GLN A 24 -17.55 24.57 4.09
CA GLN A 24 -16.63 25.40 3.30
C GLN A 24 -16.89 25.39 1.78
N GLY A 25 -17.89 24.69 1.29
CA GLY A 25 -18.23 24.67 -0.15
C GLY A 25 -17.15 24.09 -1.05
N GLN A 26 -16.29 23.20 -0.54
CA GLN A 26 -15.28 22.52 -1.33
C GLN A 26 -15.84 21.29 -2.02
N ILE A 27 -15.57 21.15 -3.32
CA ILE A 27 -15.92 19.98 -4.11
C ILE A 27 -14.64 19.20 -4.36
N LEU A 28 -14.57 17.95 -3.90
CA LEU A 28 -13.50 17.02 -4.20
C LEU A 28 -13.97 16.03 -5.26
N VAL A 29 -13.16 15.84 -6.28
CA VAL A 29 -13.42 14.90 -7.39
C VAL A 29 -12.29 13.89 -7.46
N CYS A 30 -12.63 12.61 -7.43
CA CYS A 30 -11.69 11.51 -7.65
C CYS A 30 -12.01 10.82 -8.98
N LEU A 31 -11.01 10.65 -9.83
CA LEU A 31 -11.13 10.00 -11.14
C LEU A 31 -10.64 8.55 -11.03
N ARG A 32 -11.46 7.59 -11.52
CA ARG A 32 -11.19 6.16 -11.34
C ARG A 32 -10.25 5.53 -12.36
N GLU A 33 -10.28 5.95 -13.64
CA GLU A 33 -9.58 5.24 -14.71
C GLU A 33 -8.53 6.08 -15.44
N PRO A 34 -7.27 5.60 -15.58
CA PRO A 34 -6.18 6.37 -16.15
C PRO A 34 -6.39 6.93 -17.55
N PRO A 35 -6.95 6.21 -18.54
CA PRO A 35 -7.09 6.76 -19.91
C PRO A 35 -8.08 7.91 -20.00
N ILE A 36 -9.07 7.93 -19.13
CA ILE A 36 -10.12 8.95 -19.09
C ILE A 36 -9.67 10.12 -18.21
N GLN A 37 -8.74 9.90 -17.31
CA GLN A 37 -8.27 10.89 -16.35
C GLN A 37 -7.71 12.15 -16.99
N GLU A 38 -6.94 12.05 -18.07
CA GLU A 38 -6.30 13.23 -18.69
C GLU A 38 -7.32 14.14 -19.38
N ALA A 39 -8.28 13.57 -20.12
CA ALA A 39 -9.31 14.34 -20.79
C ALA A 39 -10.26 15.03 -19.78
N ILE A 40 -10.75 14.28 -18.80
CA ILE A 40 -11.64 14.81 -17.76
C ILE A 40 -10.89 15.78 -16.85
N ALA A 41 -9.62 15.54 -16.52
CA ALA A 41 -8.81 16.46 -15.74
C ALA A 41 -8.68 17.83 -16.41
N ALA A 42 -8.46 17.87 -17.73
CA ALA A 42 -8.43 19.13 -18.48
C ALA A 42 -9.77 19.87 -18.46
N GLU A 43 -10.89 19.16 -18.54
CA GLU A 43 -12.22 19.75 -18.43
C GLU A 43 -12.50 20.30 -17.02
N LEU A 44 -12.08 19.56 -15.98
CA LEU A 44 -12.22 20.00 -14.60
C LEU A 44 -11.33 21.24 -14.31
N GLU A 45 -10.13 21.26 -14.83
CA GLU A 45 -9.23 22.42 -14.72
C GLU A 45 -9.80 23.64 -15.46
N ALA A 46 -10.40 23.44 -16.64
CA ALA A 46 -11.09 24.49 -17.37
C ALA A 46 -12.34 25.00 -16.63
N ALA A 47 -13.00 24.14 -15.86
CA ALA A 47 -14.11 24.49 -14.96
C ALA A 47 -13.67 25.14 -13.64
N GLY A 48 -12.36 25.37 -13.46
CA GLY A 48 -11.80 26.08 -12.29
C GLY A 48 -11.47 25.19 -11.10
N LEU A 49 -11.45 23.87 -11.25
CA LEU A 49 -10.88 22.98 -10.24
C LEU A 49 -9.36 22.92 -10.40
N SER A 50 -8.64 22.69 -9.33
CA SER A 50 -7.19 22.48 -9.35
C SER A 50 -6.86 21.10 -8.83
N ARG A 51 -5.80 20.49 -9.37
CA ARG A 51 -5.28 19.23 -8.79
C ARG A 51 -4.73 19.51 -7.40
N ASP A 52 -4.98 18.57 -6.50
CA ASP A 52 -4.35 18.60 -5.19
C ASP A 52 -2.82 18.51 -5.37
N PRO A 53 -2.03 19.47 -4.85
CA PRO A 53 -0.58 19.44 -4.94
C PRO A 53 0.04 18.39 -4.01
N ASP A 54 -0.71 17.92 -3.02
CA ASP A 54 -0.23 16.95 -2.06
C ASP A 54 -0.24 15.53 -2.63
N VAL A 55 0.72 14.73 -2.25
CA VAL A 55 0.77 13.29 -2.49
C VAL A 55 0.51 12.55 -1.20
N LEU A 56 -0.10 11.37 -1.31
CA LEU A 56 -0.34 10.53 -0.14
C LEU A 56 0.97 10.10 0.51
N ASP A 57 0.97 10.02 1.84
CA ASP A 57 2.10 9.54 2.61
C ASP A 57 2.50 8.11 2.19
N THR A 58 3.80 7.83 2.19
CA THR A 58 4.36 6.50 1.92
C THR A 58 3.71 5.41 2.77
N TRP A 59 3.40 5.71 4.03
CA TRP A 59 2.73 4.77 4.94
C TRP A 59 1.29 4.46 4.55
N PHE A 60 0.63 5.33 3.79
CA PHE A 60 -0.69 5.06 3.24
C PHE A 60 -0.62 3.91 2.23
N SER A 61 0.24 4.01 1.23
CA SER A 61 0.44 2.94 0.24
C SER A 61 0.94 1.65 0.90
N SER A 62 1.85 1.76 1.88
CA SER A 62 2.34 0.61 2.64
C SER A 62 1.25 -0.06 3.46
N GLY A 63 0.26 0.70 3.94
CA GLY A 63 -0.90 0.18 4.66
C GLY A 63 -1.88 -0.58 3.76
N LEU A 64 -1.98 -0.20 2.49
CA LEU A 64 -2.81 -0.88 1.49
C LEU A 64 -2.15 -2.16 0.94
N TRP A 65 -0.85 -2.32 1.11
CA TRP A 65 -0.05 -3.39 0.49
C TRP A 65 -0.65 -4.79 0.58
N PRO A 66 -1.18 -5.28 1.73
CA PRO A 66 -1.68 -6.65 1.84
C PRO A 66 -2.81 -7.01 0.88
N HIS A 67 -3.58 -6.04 0.43
CA HIS A 67 -4.72 -6.26 -0.45
C HIS A 67 -4.62 -5.57 -1.80
N SER A 68 -3.95 -4.43 -1.92
CA SER A 68 -3.79 -3.74 -3.20
C SER A 68 -2.94 -4.54 -4.19
N THR A 69 -1.90 -5.25 -3.72
CA THR A 69 -1.07 -6.12 -4.56
C THR A 69 -1.78 -7.40 -5.01
N LEU A 70 -2.89 -7.73 -4.36
CA LEU A 70 -3.74 -8.87 -4.72
C LEU A 70 -4.94 -8.46 -5.57
N GLY A 71 -4.98 -7.19 -5.99
CA GLY A 71 -5.94 -6.69 -6.95
C GLY A 71 -7.12 -5.89 -6.41
N TRP A 72 -7.17 -5.66 -5.11
CA TRP A 72 -8.18 -4.75 -4.56
C TRP A 72 -8.04 -3.34 -5.20
N PRO A 73 -9.12 -2.63 -5.52
CA PRO A 73 -10.54 -2.92 -5.23
C PRO A 73 -11.23 -3.80 -6.28
N ASP A 74 -10.60 -4.10 -7.40
CA ASP A 74 -11.14 -4.94 -8.46
C ASP A 74 -10.21 -6.13 -8.76
N PRO A 75 -10.33 -7.24 -8.04
CA PRO A 75 -9.47 -8.41 -8.21
C PRO A 75 -9.64 -9.10 -9.58
N ASN A 76 -10.70 -8.77 -10.32
CA ASN A 76 -10.94 -9.27 -11.67
C ASN A 76 -10.45 -8.32 -12.76
N SER A 77 -9.79 -7.23 -12.41
CA SER A 77 -9.26 -6.29 -13.39
C SER A 77 -8.18 -6.90 -14.28
N ALA A 78 -8.09 -6.44 -15.52
CA ALA A 78 -7.16 -6.95 -16.53
C ALA A 78 -5.67 -6.90 -16.08
N ALA A 79 -5.33 -6.04 -15.13
CA ALA A 79 -3.97 -5.96 -14.57
C ALA A 79 -3.58 -7.23 -13.81
N ILE A 80 -4.57 -7.98 -13.30
CA ILE A 80 -4.38 -9.23 -12.56
C ILE A 80 -4.60 -10.45 -13.45
N GLU A 81 -5.35 -10.30 -14.53
CA GLU A 81 -5.55 -11.37 -15.52
C GLU A 81 -4.23 -11.88 -16.12
N SER A 82 -3.19 -11.05 -16.16
CA SER A 82 -1.84 -11.46 -16.54
C SER A 82 -1.13 -12.31 -15.47
N GLY A 83 -1.55 -12.21 -14.22
CA GLY A 83 -1.11 -13.03 -13.10
C GLY A 83 -2.19 -14.04 -12.76
N LYS A 84 -2.44 -15.02 -13.64
CA LYS A 84 -3.27 -16.18 -13.29
C LYS A 84 -2.82 -16.70 -11.95
N SER A 85 -3.77 -16.91 -11.01
CA SER A 85 -3.44 -17.54 -9.73
C SER A 85 -2.51 -18.73 -10.01
N PRO A 86 -1.27 -18.74 -9.51
CA PRO A 86 -0.31 -19.80 -9.82
C PRO A 86 -0.77 -21.16 -9.34
N LEU A 87 -1.85 -21.22 -8.56
CA LEU A 87 -2.36 -22.43 -7.92
C LEU A 87 -3.73 -22.89 -8.46
N GLY A 88 -4.32 -22.18 -9.43
CA GLY A 88 -5.63 -22.54 -10.00
C GLY A 88 -6.78 -22.35 -9.01
N LYS A 89 -7.96 -22.80 -9.40
CA LYS A 89 -9.21 -22.73 -8.63
C LYS A 89 -9.19 -23.65 -7.41
N GLN A 90 -8.50 -23.30 -6.35
CA GLN A 90 -8.48 -24.16 -5.17
C GLN A 90 -9.67 -23.95 -4.21
N ASN A 91 -10.24 -22.73 -4.17
CA ASN A 91 -11.33 -22.39 -3.25
C ASN A 91 -12.60 -21.89 -3.94
N GLY A 92 -12.74 -22.14 -5.25
CA GLY A 92 -13.90 -21.67 -6.00
C GLY A 92 -13.86 -20.18 -6.38
N SER A 93 -12.85 -19.44 -5.95
CA SER A 93 -12.57 -18.09 -6.40
C SER A 93 -11.41 -18.09 -7.39
N ASP A 94 -11.53 -17.30 -8.45
CA ASP A 94 -10.52 -17.19 -9.50
C ASP A 94 -9.50 -16.08 -9.23
N ASP A 95 -9.65 -15.33 -8.14
CA ASP A 95 -8.85 -14.16 -7.84
C ASP A 95 -7.81 -14.41 -6.73
N CYS A 96 -6.69 -13.66 -6.81
CA CYS A 96 -5.60 -13.75 -5.84
C CYS A 96 -6.01 -13.24 -4.46
N LEU A 97 -6.90 -12.26 -4.41
CA LEU A 97 -7.33 -11.66 -3.15
C LEU A 97 -8.04 -12.69 -2.27
N SER A 98 -9.04 -13.37 -2.80
CA SER A 98 -9.78 -14.41 -2.06
C SER A 98 -8.92 -15.60 -1.64
N TYR A 99 -7.79 -15.84 -2.33
CA TYR A 99 -6.91 -16.95 -2.01
C TYR A 99 -5.84 -16.59 -0.97
N TYR A 100 -5.21 -15.43 -1.10
CA TYR A 100 -4.04 -15.05 -0.29
C TYR A 100 -4.35 -14.11 0.87
N TYR A 101 -5.54 -13.55 0.92
CA TYR A 101 -5.96 -12.67 2.01
C TYR A 101 -6.97 -13.38 2.93
N PRO A 102 -6.76 -13.41 4.26
CA PRO A 102 -5.60 -12.94 5.01
C PRO A 102 -4.32 -13.75 4.76
N GLY A 103 -3.17 -13.08 4.83
CA GLY A 103 -1.87 -13.75 4.84
C GLY A 103 -1.63 -14.49 6.16
N SER A 104 -0.77 -15.53 6.14
CA SER A 104 -0.53 -16.34 7.34
C SER A 104 0.34 -15.63 8.37
N CYS A 105 1.47 -15.05 7.94
CA CYS A 105 2.43 -14.44 8.86
C CYS A 105 3.07 -13.20 8.26
N LEU A 106 3.08 -12.11 9.04
CA LEU A 106 3.87 -10.93 8.77
C LEU A 106 5.15 -10.97 9.61
N VAL A 107 6.31 -10.77 8.97
CA VAL A 107 7.58 -10.59 9.67
C VAL A 107 7.96 -9.11 9.63
N THR A 108 8.19 -8.51 10.80
CA THR A 108 8.45 -7.07 10.90
C THR A 108 9.35 -6.71 12.08
N GLY A 109 9.86 -5.48 12.09
CA GLY A 109 10.58 -4.90 13.21
C GLY A 109 9.64 -4.18 14.18
N ARG A 110 10.02 -4.15 15.45
CA ARG A 110 9.27 -3.44 16.51
C ARG A 110 9.00 -1.97 16.19
N ASP A 111 9.93 -1.33 15.49
CA ASP A 111 9.90 0.12 15.24
C ASP A 111 8.75 0.57 14.34
N ILE A 112 8.26 -0.32 13.49
CA ILE A 112 7.23 -0.01 12.50
C ILE A 112 5.88 -0.68 12.80
N ILE A 113 5.69 -1.20 14.01
CA ILE A 113 4.39 -1.76 14.42
C ILE A 113 3.29 -0.71 14.27
N THR A 114 3.48 0.47 14.83
CA THR A 114 2.48 1.55 14.78
C THR A 114 2.35 2.16 13.38
N LEU A 115 3.47 2.35 12.69
CA LEU A 115 3.49 3.01 11.39
C LEU A 115 3.03 2.10 10.25
N TRP A 116 3.26 0.81 10.36
CA TRP A 116 2.97 -0.13 9.29
C TRP A 116 1.92 -1.18 9.66
N VAL A 117 2.16 -1.99 10.68
CA VAL A 117 1.25 -3.09 11.06
C VAL A 117 -0.14 -2.57 11.42
N ALA A 118 -0.21 -1.57 12.29
CA ALA A 118 -1.48 -0.98 12.71
C ALA A 118 -2.25 -0.36 11.53
N ARG A 119 -1.55 0.28 10.58
CA ARG A 119 -2.19 0.85 9.38
C ARG A 119 -2.72 -0.25 8.47
N MET A 120 -1.97 -1.33 8.25
CA MET A 120 -2.46 -2.48 7.46
C MET A 120 -3.70 -3.10 8.09
N VAL A 121 -3.74 -3.23 9.42
CA VAL A 121 -4.92 -3.75 10.12
C VAL A 121 -6.12 -2.82 9.97
N LEU A 122 -5.93 -1.51 10.18
CA LEU A 122 -7.01 -0.53 10.03
C LEU A 122 -7.57 -0.50 8.61
N MET A 123 -6.70 -0.48 7.60
CA MET A 123 -7.11 -0.46 6.20
C MET A 123 -7.74 -1.79 5.76
N GLY A 124 -7.22 -2.91 6.24
CA GLY A 124 -7.81 -4.22 5.97
C GLY A 124 -9.22 -4.35 6.53
N LEU A 125 -9.41 -3.96 7.79
CA LEU A 125 -10.73 -3.95 8.43
C LEU A 125 -11.71 -2.99 7.73
N TYR A 126 -11.23 -1.82 7.32
CA TYR A 126 -12.08 -0.83 6.64
C TYR A 126 -12.46 -1.29 5.22
N ASN A 127 -11.51 -1.79 4.44
CA ASN A 127 -11.72 -2.11 3.02
C ASN A 127 -12.33 -3.50 2.81
N LEU A 128 -11.99 -4.49 3.63
CA LEU A 128 -12.33 -5.91 3.43
C LEU A 128 -13.09 -6.53 4.60
N GLY A 129 -13.15 -5.86 5.75
CA GLY A 129 -13.85 -6.37 6.94
C GLY A 129 -13.07 -7.44 7.70
N ASP A 130 -11.82 -7.71 7.34
CA ASP A 130 -10.98 -8.72 7.98
C ASP A 130 -9.54 -8.22 8.20
N VAL A 131 -8.84 -8.86 9.14
CA VAL A 131 -7.43 -8.54 9.44
C VAL A 131 -6.50 -9.09 8.35
N PRO A 132 -5.39 -8.39 8.04
CA PRO A 132 -4.53 -8.80 6.93
C PRO A 132 -3.66 -10.03 7.20
N PHE A 133 -3.45 -10.43 8.47
CA PHE A 133 -2.59 -11.56 8.85
C PHE A 133 -3.13 -12.27 10.07
N THR A 134 -2.84 -13.56 10.21
CA THR A 134 -3.14 -14.34 11.42
C THR A 134 -2.07 -14.15 12.50
N ASP A 135 -0.81 -14.02 12.08
CA ASP A 135 0.34 -13.92 12.97
C ASP A 135 1.26 -12.77 12.58
N VAL A 136 1.88 -12.15 13.58
CA VAL A 136 2.92 -11.12 13.38
C VAL A 136 4.18 -11.54 14.13
N PHE A 137 5.22 -11.89 13.41
CA PHE A 137 6.53 -12.22 13.97
C PHE A 137 7.39 -10.96 14.04
N ILE A 138 7.82 -10.59 15.25
CA ILE A 138 8.66 -9.41 15.48
C ILE A 138 10.09 -9.89 15.66
N HIS A 139 10.92 -9.65 14.65
CA HIS A 139 12.33 -10.05 14.67
C HIS A 139 13.19 -9.16 15.59
N ALA A 140 14.31 -9.69 16.02
CA ALA A 140 15.31 -8.95 16.79
C ALA A 140 15.91 -7.80 15.94
N THR A 141 16.38 -6.75 16.61
CA THR A 141 17.14 -5.67 15.97
C THR A 141 18.62 -5.98 16.06
N ILE A 142 19.32 -6.00 14.93
CA ILE A 142 20.77 -6.17 14.89
C ILE A 142 21.42 -4.87 15.39
N LEU A 143 22.32 -5.02 16.37
CA LEU A 143 23.04 -3.94 17.01
C LEU A 143 24.49 -3.93 16.53
N ASP A 144 25.17 -2.79 16.70
CA ASP A 144 26.62 -2.71 16.48
C ASP A 144 27.42 -3.40 17.59
N GLY A 145 28.73 -3.46 17.45
CA GLY A 145 29.61 -4.09 18.45
C GLY A 145 29.62 -3.42 19.84
N LYS A 146 28.97 -2.27 20.01
CA LYS A 146 28.76 -1.58 21.28
C LYS A 146 27.37 -1.79 21.86
N GLY A 147 26.51 -2.55 21.16
CA GLY A 147 25.12 -2.75 21.53
C GLY A 147 24.22 -1.57 21.16
N GLU A 148 24.64 -0.69 20.27
CA GLU A 148 23.84 0.43 19.79
C GLU A 148 23.11 0.10 18.49
N ARG A 149 21.93 0.68 18.34
CA ARG A 149 21.17 0.58 17.09
C ARG A 149 21.96 1.21 15.93
N MET A 150 22.12 0.47 14.84
CA MET A 150 22.76 0.95 13.63
C MET A 150 21.86 1.96 12.91
N SER A 151 22.44 3.07 12.45
CA SER A 151 21.76 4.07 11.62
C SER A 151 22.73 4.74 10.64
N LYS A 152 22.20 5.17 9.49
CA LYS A 152 23.00 5.92 8.50
C LYS A 152 23.56 7.22 9.07
N SER A 153 22.81 7.90 9.93
CA SER A 153 23.23 9.15 10.56
C SER A 153 24.34 8.99 11.58
N LYS A 154 24.45 7.82 12.24
CA LYS A 154 25.52 7.51 13.18
C LYS A 154 26.78 6.95 12.48
N GLY A 155 26.67 6.52 11.23
CA GLY A 155 27.78 5.90 10.49
C GLY A 155 28.29 4.59 11.09
N ASN A 156 27.49 3.93 11.95
CA ASN A 156 27.84 2.68 12.61
C ASN A 156 27.20 1.45 11.94
N GLY A 157 26.71 1.61 10.71
CA GLY A 157 26.19 0.49 9.92
C GLY A 157 27.34 -0.40 9.44
N ILE A 158 27.12 -1.71 9.45
CA ILE A 158 28.01 -2.70 8.87
C ILE A 158 27.43 -3.11 7.52
N ASP A 159 28.25 -3.02 6.46
CA ASP A 159 27.83 -3.50 5.15
C ASP A 159 27.80 -5.04 5.16
N PRO A 160 26.68 -5.67 4.79
CA PRO A 160 26.61 -7.12 4.66
C PRO A 160 27.64 -7.71 3.70
N VAL A 161 28.06 -6.95 2.67
CA VAL A 161 29.07 -7.38 1.71
C VAL A 161 30.42 -7.57 2.39
N ASP A 162 30.82 -6.68 3.29
CA ASP A 162 32.08 -6.81 4.06
C ASP A 162 32.08 -8.07 4.92
N ILE A 163 30.95 -8.46 5.48
CA ILE A 163 30.77 -9.70 6.23
C ILE A 163 30.88 -10.91 5.30
N ILE A 164 30.23 -10.86 4.15
CA ILE A 164 30.24 -11.94 3.16
C ILE A 164 31.66 -12.18 2.64
N ASP A 165 32.37 -11.12 2.29
CA ASP A 165 33.74 -11.21 1.78
C ASP A 165 34.71 -11.80 2.82
N ARG A 166 34.47 -11.54 4.09
CA ARG A 166 35.34 -12.02 5.18
C ARG A 166 35.01 -13.40 5.68
N TYR A 167 33.72 -13.75 5.78
CA TYR A 167 33.26 -14.97 6.45
C TYR A 167 32.46 -15.92 5.55
N GLY A 168 32.08 -15.48 4.37
CA GLY A 168 31.22 -16.20 3.44
C GLY A 168 29.73 -15.94 3.66
N CYS A 169 28.99 -16.06 2.59
CA CYS A 169 27.54 -15.81 2.57
C CYS A 169 26.77 -16.78 3.49
N ASP A 170 27.16 -18.06 3.48
CA ASP A 170 26.45 -19.07 4.25
C ASP A 170 26.61 -18.88 5.76
N ALA A 171 27.80 -18.46 6.21
CA ALA A 171 28.02 -18.15 7.62
C ALA A 171 27.15 -16.97 8.09
N MET A 172 27.07 -15.90 7.28
CA MET A 172 26.22 -14.75 7.59
C MET A 172 24.74 -15.14 7.65
N ARG A 173 24.25 -15.89 6.67
CA ARG A 173 22.86 -16.34 6.61
C ARG A 173 22.50 -17.26 7.78
N TYR A 174 23.40 -18.16 8.13
CA TYR A 174 23.19 -19.06 9.28
C TYR A 174 23.00 -18.27 10.58
N VAL A 175 23.88 -17.32 10.86
CA VAL A 175 23.77 -16.47 12.07
C VAL A 175 22.47 -15.68 12.10
N LEU A 176 22.04 -15.12 10.96
CA LEU A 176 20.76 -14.39 10.88
C LEU A 176 19.56 -15.28 11.14
N CYS A 177 19.63 -16.57 10.81
CA CYS A 177 18.54 -17.51 11.09
C CYS A 177 18.52 -18.00 12.54
N GLU A 178 19.64 -17.89 13.26
CA GLU A 178 19.77 -18.34 14.66
C GLU A 178 19.41 -17.23 15.67
N MET A 179 19.39 -15.98 15.22
CA MET A 179 19.05 -14.81 16.05
C MET A 179 17.53 -14.67 16.27
#